data_bce18b8fa86fab97693d4da0656dec60
#
_entry.id   bce18b8fa86fab97693d4da0656dec60
#
_cell.length_a   1.000
_cell.length_b   1.000
_cell.length_c   1.000
_cell.angle_alpha   90.00
_cell.angle_beta   90.00
_cell.angle_gamma   90.00
#
_symmetry.space_group_name_H-M   'P 1'
#
loop_
_entity.id
_entity.type
_entity.pdbx_description
1 polymer ?
#
loop_
_entity_poly.entity_id
_entity_poly.type
_entity_poly.pdbx_seq_one_letter_code
_entity_poly.pdbx_strand_id
1 'polypeptide(L)'
;MFRNIESLALKKIDIELRFNNKYLSQENPLFVNDFVFELDNGKIVSKISDASVCFNINSIVAKGDNNFIENKKSTQAFRKLMSYYEVDNNIVEEIIDQVIDWIDYDSNPRAYGLEDYYYSGPLNNPKEYTGKRLFISINELKGIPAIRKIDWNIIDDHFCANQQNDNFSFNINSIELKDAYLLSSLFPNIDISDAEYIITYMPEEGVQTLTELSKLFPSRDFNSPNGMISFSSSSFLLSSKITFENYISESFSNIY
;
A
#
# COMPACT_ATOMS: atom_id res chain seq x y z
N MET A 1 -3.22 -7.69 -26.45
CA MET A 1 -1.82 -7.28 -26.32
C MET A 1 -1.41 -7.17 -24.85
N PHE A 2 -2.01 -6.36 -24.02
CA PHE A 2 -1.70 -6.25 -22.59
C PHE A 2 -1.71 -7.58 -21.83
N ARG A 3 -2.70 -8.47 -22.04
CA ARG A 3 -2.74 -9.81 -21.42
C ARG A 3 -1.50 -10.68 -21.66
N ASN A 4 -0.88 -10.54 -22.84
CA ASN A 4 0.36 -11.29 -23.13
C ASN A 4 1.53 -10.71 -22.33
N ILE A 5 1.57 -9.41 -22.11
CA ILE A 5 2.59 -8.72 -21.29
C ILE A 5 2.42 -9.14 -19.82
N GLU A 6 1.19 -9.16 -19.31
CA GLU A 6 0.89 -9.67 -17.96
C GLU A 6 1.38 -11.12 -17.77
N SER A 7 1.13 -11.99 -18.76
CA SER A 7 1.60 -13.37 -18.69
C SER A 7 3.13 -13.49 -18.70
N LEU A 8 3.83 -12.62 -19.41
CA LEU A 8 5.28 -12.56 -19.40
C LEU A 8 5.83 -12.00 -18.08
N ALA A 9 5.18 -10.98 -17.54
CA ALA A 9 5.51 -10.40 -16.24
C ALA A 9 5.36 -11.45 -15.13
N LEU A 10 4.23 -12.16 -15.09
CA LEU A 10 3.99 -13.26 -14.14
C LEU A 10 5.09 -14.32 -14.20
N LYS A 11 5.48 -14.76 -15.41
CA LYS A 11 6.58 -15.74 -15.57
C LYS A 11 7.90 -15.22 -15.05
N LYS A 12 8.23 -13.95 -15.30
CA LYS A 12 9.48 -13.36 -14.81
C LYS A 12 9.49 -13.21 -13.31
N ILE A 13 8.39 -12.76 -12.70
CA ILE A 13 8.23 -12.70 -11.25
C ILE A 13 8.40 -14.10 -10.65
N ASP A 14 7.73 -15.12 -11.19
CA ASP A 14 7.82 -16.49 -10.70
C ASP A 14 9.25 -17.04 -10.78
N ILE A 15 9.97 -16.76 -11.87
CA ILE A 15 11.38 -17.13 -12.02
C ILE A 15 12.25 -16.45 -10.97
N GLU A 16 12.12 -15.13 -10.78
CA GLU A 16 12.91 -14.39 -9.80
C GLU A 16 12.65 -14.89 -8.37
N LEU A 17 11.39 -15.08 -8.00
CA LEU A 17 11.02 -15.57 -6.67
C LEU A 17 11.52 -17.00 -6.39
N ARG A 18 11.62 -17.86 -7.43
CA ARG A 18 12.08 -19.26 -7.28
C ARG A 18 13.59 -19.40 -7.31
N PHE A 19 14.29 -18.65 -8.16
CA PHE A 19 15.70 -18.90 -8.45
C PHE A 19 16.67 -17.92 -7.80
N ASN A 20 16.22 -16.66 -7.53
CA ASN A 20 17.12 -15.60 -7.04
C ASN A 20 16.90 -15.22 -5.55
N ASN A 21 16.38 -16.14 -4.77
CA ASN A 21 16.05 -15.92 -3.37
C ASN A 21 14.85 -14.98 -3.12
N LYS A 22 14.06 -15.41 -2.19
CA LYS A 22 12.77 -14.93 -1.71
C LYS A 22 12.64 -13.44 -1.38
N TYR A 23 13.67 -12.62 -1.49
CA TYR A 23 13.61 -11.19 -1.23
C TYR A 23 14.10 -10.43 -2.45
N LEU A 24 13.21 -9.58 -2.91
CA LEU A 24 13.50 -8.66 -4.00
C LEU A 24 13.82 -7.31 -3.36
N SER A 25 15.07 -6.87 -3.52
CA SER A 25 15.49 -5.50 -3.22
C SER A 25 15.22 -4.62 -4.44
N GLN A 26 15.32 -3.31 -4.27
CA GLN A 26 15.16 -2.35 -5.36
C GLN A 26 16.14 -2.53 -6.51
N GLU A 27 17.34 -3.00 -6.22
CA GLU A 27 18.39 -3.26 -7.22
C GLU A 27 18.15 -4.53 -8.03
N ASN A 28 17.07 -5.28 -7.71
CA ASN A 28 16.77 -6.49 -8.48
C ASN A 28 16.49 -6.15 -9.94
N PRO A 29 17.09 -6.88 -10.90
CA PRO A 29 16.90 -6.66 -12.34
C PRO A 29 15.42 -6.65 -12.78
N LEU A 30 14.52 -7.28 -12.02
CA LEU A 30 13.08 -7.27 -12.26
C LEU A 30 12.50 -5.85 -12.14
N PHE A 31 13.01 -5.03 -11.20
CA PHE A 31 12.52 -3.67 -10.94
C PHE A 31 13.29 -2.60 -11.70
N VAL A 32 14.59 -2.84 -11.94
CA VAL A 32 15.47 -1.86 -12.58
C VAL A 32 15.28 -1.84 -14.09
N ASN A 33 14.99 -3.00 -14.72
CA ASN A 33 14.95 -3.11 -16.16
C ASN A 33 13.54 -2.98 -16.73
N ASP A 34 13.37 -2.07 -17.67
CA ASP A 34 12.17 -2.00 -18.49
C ASP A 34 12.10 -3.15 -19.50
N PHE A 35 10.88 -3.64 -19.75
CA PHE A 35 10.59 -4.58 -20.82
C PHE A 35 10.14 -3.80 -22.05
N VAL A 36 10.97 -3.76 -23.08
CA VAL A 36 10.66 -3.03 -24.31
C VAL A 36 10.30 -4.04 -25.41
N PHE A 37 9.16 -3.81 -26.05
CA PHE A 37 8.69 -4.58 -27.20
C PHE A 37 8.49 -3.62 -28.36
N GLU A 38 9.30 -3.79 -29.43
CA GLU A 38 9.17 -3.01 -30.65
C GLU A 38 7.98 -3.52 -31.47
N LEU A 39 7.24 -2.57 -32.05
CA LEU A 39 6.15 -2.78 -33.00
C LEU A 39 6.50 -2.10 -34.31
N ASP A 40 5.87 -2.48 -35.43
CA ASP A 40 6.16 -1.89 -36.74
C ASP A 40 6.10 -0.36 -36.76
N ASN A 41 5.12 0.24 -36.05
CA ASN A 41 4.92 1.69 -35.98
C ASN A 41 4.86 2.21 -34.52
N GLY A 42 5.58 1.55 -33.58
CA GLY A 42 5.53 1.99 -32.19
C GLY A 42 6.32 1.10 -31.25
N LYS A 43 6.09 1.27 -29.96
CA LYS A 43 6.71 0.44 -28.92
C LYS A 43 5.81 0.29 -27.70
N ILE A 44 6.06 -0.78 -26.96
CA ILE A 44 5.51 -0.98 -25.62
C ILE A 44 6.68 -0.95 -24.63
N VAL A 45 6.58 -0.14 -23.62
CA VAL A 45 7.51 -0.11 -22.48
C VAL A 45 6.73 -0.53 -21.27
N SER A 46 7.19 -1.58 -20.60
CA SER A 46 6.56 -2.10 -19.38
C SER A 46 7.58 -2.18 -18.26
N LYS A 47 7.15 -1.77 -17.05
CA LYS A 47 7.96 -1.80 -15.83
C LYS A 47 7.19 -2.58 -14.76
N ILE A 48 7.93 -3.39 -14.00
CA ILE A 48 7.42 -4.03 -12.79
C ILE A 48 7.99 -3.27 -11.59
N SER A 49 7.15 -2.99 -10.60
CA SER A 49 7.55 -2.42 -9.32
C SER A 49 6.91 -3.21 -8.17
N ASP A 50 7.50 -3.11 -6.99
CA ASP A 50 6.91 -3.65 -5.78
C ASP A 50 5.68 -2.82 -5.38
N ALA A 51 4.53 -3.45 -5.30
CA ALA A 51 3.28 -2.81 -4.89
C ALA A 51 2.98 -2.98 -3.40
N SER A 52 3.90 -3.57 -2.63
CA SER A 52 3.74 -3.72 -1.18
C SER A 52 4.31 -2.54 -0.37
N VAL A 53 5.00 -1.59 -1.03
CA VAL A 53 5.56 -0.39 -0.39
C VAL A 53 4.50 0.71 -0.35
N CYS A 54 3.48 0.52 0.50
CA CYS A 54 2.39 1.46 0.69
C CYS A 54 1.70 1.18 2.04
N PHE A 55 0.96 2.13 2.59
CA PHE A 55 0.05 1.84 3.69
C PHE A 55 -1.24 1.24 3.13
N ASN A 56 -1.46 -0.05 3.37
CA ASN A 56 -2.71 -0.68 2.95
C ASN A 56 -3.87 -0.22 3.83
N ILE A 57 -4.78 0.56 3.28
CA ILE A 57 -5.93 1.09 4.03
C ILE A 57 -6.81 -0.02 4.62
N ASN A 58 -6.88 -1.18 3.98
CA ASN A 58 -7.61 -2.32 4.49
C ASN A 58 -7.02 -2.89 5.79
N SER A 59 -5.75 -2.57 6.10
CA SER A 59 -5.12 -3.02 7.35
C SER A 59 -5.66 -2.32 8.61
N ILE A 60 -6.40 -1.22 8.47
CA ILE A 60 -7.10 -0.54 9.58
C ILE A 60 -8.06 -1.50 10.28
N VAL A 61 -8.57 -2.49 9.57
CA VAL A 61 -9.39 -3.56 10.12
C VAL A 61 -8.64 -4.89 10.13
N ALA A 62 -9.07 -5.78 11.03
CA ALA A 62 -8.70 -7.18 11.07
C ALA A 62 -9.97 -8.03 11.01
N LYS A 63 -9.86 -9.24 10.47
CA LYS A 63 -10.98 -10.17 10.41
C LYS A 63 -11.29 -10.71 11.79
N GLY A 64 -12.48 -10.43 12.31
CA GLY A 64 -13.06 -11.05 13.49
C GLY A 64 -13.92 -12.27 13.12
N ASP A 65 -14.60 -12.85 14.11
CA ASP A 65 -15.41 -14.07 13.92
C ASP A 65 -16.56 -13.87 12.91
N ASN A 66 -17.30 -12.78 13.03
CA ASN A 66 -18.47 -12.48 12.20
C ASN A 66 -18.46 -11.08 11.57
N ASN A 67 -17.45 -10.29 11.85
CA ASN A 67 -17.34 -8.91 11.36
C ASN A 67 -15.86 -8.52 11.22
N PHE A 68 -15.59 -7.42 10.56
CA PHE A 68 -14.30 -6.74 10.67
C PHE A 68 -14.25 -5.93 11.96
N ILE A 69 -13.10 -5.92 12.61
CA ILE A 69 -12.83 -5.17 13.84
C ILE A 69 -11.62 -4.27 13.66
N GLU A 70 -11.52 -3.22 14.44
CA GLU A 70 -10.36 -2.33 14.42
C GLU A 70 -9.06 -3.07 14.69
N ASN A 71 -8.08 -2.89 13.79
CA ASN A 71 -6.70 -3.29 14.02
C ASN A 71 -5.94 -2.15 14.70
N LYS A 72 -5.86 -2.20 16.03
CA LYS A 72 -5.23 -1.12 16.83
C LYS A 72 -3.78 -0.83 16.46
N LYS A 73 -3.03 -1.80 15.96
CA LYS A 73 -1.64 -1.62 15.55
C LYS A 73 -1.56 -0.79 14.26
N SER A 74 -2.37 -1.14 13.27
CA SER A 74 -2.44 -0.39 12.02
C SER A 74 -3.04 1.00 12.22
N THR A 75 -4.04 1.16 13.08
CA THR A 75 -4.59 2.50 13.37
C THR A 75 -3.58 3.39 14.10
N GLN A 76 -2.71 2.83 14.95
CA GLN A 76 -1.61 3.59 15.55
C GLN A 76 -0.58 4.02 14.50
N ALA A 77 -0.19 3.13 13.59
CA ALA A 77 0.71 3.47 12.49
C ALA A 77 0.07 4.53 11.57
N PHE A 78 -1.23 4.41 11.27
CA PHE A 78 -1.96 5.40 10.49
C PHE A 78 -1.95 6.78 11.17
N ARG A 79 -2.23 6.87 12.48
CA ARG A 79 -2.17 8.14 13.24
C ARG A 79 -0.79 8.76 13.17
N LYS A 80 0.26 7.95 13.34
CA LYS A 80 1.64 8.43 13.26
C LYS A 80 1.99 8.91 11.84
N LEU A 81 1.57 8.19 10.80
CA LEU A 81 1.76 8.59 9.41
C LEU A 81 1.06 9.93 9.12
N MET A 82 -0.21 10.07 9.50
CA MET A 82 -0.97 11.30 9.29
C MET A 82 -0.39 12.50 10.05
N SER A 83 0.23 12.28 11.22
CA SER A 83 0.86 13.36 11.98
C SER A 83 2.05 13.98 11.24
N TYR A 84 2.76 13.24 10.38
CA TYR A 84 3.84 13.77 9.56
C TYR A 84 3.35 14.70 8.45
N TYR A 85 2.10 14.53 8.04
CA TYR A 85 1.42 15.42 7.09
C TYR A 85 0.60 16.53 7.78
N GLU A 86 0.80 16.70 9.09
CA GLU A 86 0.14 17.74 9.89
C GLU A 86 -1.40 17.70 9.80
N VAL A 87 -1.97 16.52 9.55
CA VAL A 87 -3.41 16.32 9.53
C VAL A 87 -3.96 16.41 10.96
N ASP A 88 -5.04 17.20 11.14
CA ASP A 88 -5.70 17.36 12.45
C ASP A 88 -6.16 16.00 13.00
N ASN A 89 -5.88 15.75 14.29
CA ASN A 89 -6.20 14.50 14.95
C ASN A 89 -7.69 14.13 14.88
N ASN A 90 -8.60 15.13 14.93
CA ASN A 90 -10.03 14.85 14.82
C ASN A 90 -10.38 14.33 13.43
N ILE A 91 -9.74 14.87 12.37
CA ILE A 91 -9.92 14.37 10.99
C ILE A 91 -9.36 12.97 10.86
N VAL A 92 -8.22 12.67 11.50
CA VAL A 92 -7.63 11.31 11.52
C VAL A 92 -8.58 10.30 12.16
N GLU A 93 -9.19 10.64 13.31
CA GLU A 93 -10.18 9.76 13.97
C GLU A 93 -11.46 9.60 13.12
N GLU A 94 -11.92 10.67 12.48
CA GLU A 94 -13.05 10.57 11.55
C GLU A 94 -12.73 9.64 10.37
N ILE A 95 -11.51 9.71 9.80
CA ILE A 95 -11.10 8.81 8.71
C ILE A 95 -11.12 7.36 9.20
N ILE A 96 -10.52 7.08 10.35
CA ILE A 96 -10.45 5.73 10.92
C ILE A 96 -11.87 5.17 11.11
N ASP A 97 -12.74 5.91 11.78
CA ASP A 97 -14.09 5.45 12.07
C ASP A 97 -14.92 5.25 10.79
N GLN A 98 -14.84 6.19 9.84
CA GLN A 98 -15.57 6.09 8.58
C GLN A 98 -15.06 4.96 7.67
N VAL A 99 -13.75 4.68 7.68
CA VAL A 99 -13.16 3.56 6.94
C VAL A 99 -13.61 2.22 7.55
N ILE A 100 -13.67 2.12 8.88
CA ILE A 100 -14.13 0.89 9.55
C ILE A 100 -15.59 0.63 9.24
N ASP A 101 -16.48 1.63 9.43
CA ASP A 101 -17.92 1.51 9.15
C ASP A 101 -18.20 1.24 7.64
N TRP A 102 -17.33 1.73 6.74
CA TRP A 102 -17.43 1.39 5.32
C TRP A 102 -17.18 -0.09 5.05
N ILE A 103 -16.27 -0.71 5.81
CA ILE A 103 -15.80 -2.08 5.57
C ILE A 103 -16.65 -3.11 6.32
N ASP A 104 -17.05 -2.81 7.55
CA ASP A 104 -17.69 -3.79 8.42
C ASP A 104 -19.11 -4.15 7.97
N TYR A 105 -19.69 -5.19 8.58
CA TYR A 105 -20.96 -5.77 8.13
C TYR A 105 -22.17 -5.28 8.91
N ASP A 106 -21.94 -4.63 10.02
CA ASP A 106 -23.06 -4.16 10.84
C ASP A 106 -23.59 -2.79 10.36
N SER A 107 -24.43 -2.13 11.12
CA SER A 107 -24.99 -0.81 10.79
C SER A 107 -24.99 0.09 12.02
N ASN A 108 -24.06 -0.17 12.95
CA ASN A 108 -23.89 0.60 14.17
C ASN A 108 -22.72 1.57 14.01
N PRO A 109 -22.96 2.85 13.77
CA PRO A 109 -21.88 3.78 13.49
C PRO A 109 -20.94 3.92 14.70
N ARG A 110 -19.64 4.02 14.43
CA ARG A 110 -18.63 4.44 15.39
C ARG A 110 -18.85 5.91 15.77
N ALA A 111 -18.05 6.42 16.71
CA ALA A 111 -18.23 7.79 17.25
C ALA A 111 -18.26 8.87 16.15
N TYR A 112 -17.40 8.76 15.14
CA TYR A 112 -17.32 9.64 13.98
C TYR A 112 -17.61 8.90 12.67
N GLY A 113 -18.18 7.71 12.77
CA GLY A 113 -18.43 6.82 11.66
C GLY A 113 -19.72 7.17 10.90
N LEU A 114 -19.85 6.58 9.72
CA LEU A 114 -20.96 6.84 8.81
C LEU A 114 -21.41 5.53 8.15
N GLU A 115 -22.65 5.20 8.32
CA GLU A 115 -23.29 4.01 7.79
C GLU A 115 -24.22 4.31 6.59
N ASP A 116 -24.89 3.29 6.07
CA ASP A 116 -25.81 3.37 4.94
C ASP A 116 -26.84 4.50 5.05
N TYR A 117 -27.28 4.86 6.27
CA TYR A 117 -28.22 5.96 6.50
C TYR A 117 -27.67 7.30 6.00
N TYR A 118 -26.36 7.51 6.10
CA TYR A 118 -25.71 8.71 5.60
C TYR A 118 -25.58 8.66 4.07
N TYR A 119 -25.01 7.59 3.52
CA TYR A 119 -24.71 7.47 2.09
C TYR A 119 -25.98 7.37 1.24
N SER A 120 -27.05 6.74 1.74
CA SER A 120 -28.35 6.66 1.06
C SER A 120 -29.28 7.82 1.41
N GLY A 121 -28.84 8.75 2.25
CA GLY A 121 -29.62 9.88 2.75
C GLY A 121 -30.04 10.87 1.67
N PRO A 122 -30.96 11.80 2.00
CA PRO A 122 -31.57 12.71 1.02
C PRO A 122 -30.57 13.73 0.43
N LEU A 123 -29.40 13.92 1.06
CA LEU A 123 -28.36 14.82 0.59
C LEU A 123 -27.45 14.17 -0.47
N ASN A 124 -27.54 12.87 -0.67
CA ASN A 124 -26.71 12.13 -1.62
C ASN A 124 -27.52 11.77 -2.89
N ASN A 125 -27.02 12.22 -4.04
CA ASN A 125 -27.60 11.90 -5.35
C ASN A 125 -26.46 11.70 -6.37
N PRO A 126 -26.22 10.48 -6.88
CA PRO A 126 -26.97 9.26 -6.59
C PRO A 126 -26.82 8.77 -5.13
N LYS A 127 -27.74 7.93 -4.69
CA LYS A 127 -27.63 7.23 -3.41
C LYS A 127 -26.49 6.23 -3.49
N GLU A 128 -25.66 6.20 -2.46
CA GLU A 128 -24.58 5.26 -2.29
C GLU A 128 -24.82 4.42 -1.03
N TYR A 129 -24.01 3.40 -0.81
CA TYR A 129 -24.07 2.53 0.36
C TYR A 129 -22.65 2.19 0.77
N THR A 130 -22.46 1.81 2.03
CA THR A 130 -21.18 1.28 2.52
C THR A 130 -20.81 0.03 1.75
N GLY A 131 -19.49 -0.21 1.62
CA GLY A 131 -19.00 -1.33 0.82
C GLY A 131 -19.29 -2.69 1.43
N LYS A 132 -19.35 -2.77 2.76
CA LYS A 132 -19.45 -4.00 3.59
C LYS A 132 -18.45 -5.05 3.14
N ARG A 133 -17.27 -4.60 2.76
CA ARG A 133 -16.13 -5.36 2.27
C ARG A 133 -14.87 -4.50 2.31
N LEU A 134 -13.71 -5.13 2.20
CA LEU A 134 -12.44 -4.42 1.99
C LEU A 134 -12.49 -3.59 0.69
N PHE A 135 -11.79 -2.46 0.69
CA PHE A 135 -11.61 -1.64 -0.52
C PHE A 135 -10.90 -2.45 -1.61
N ILE A 136 -11.37 -2.33 -2.83
CA ILE A 136 -10.76 -2.94 -4.03
C ILE A 136 -9.77 -1.97 -4.68
N SER A 137 -10.07 -0.68 -4.57
CA SER A 137 -9.27 0.39 -5.14
C SER A 137 -9.13 1.53 -4.15
N ILE A 138 -7.95 2.15 -4.12
CA ILE A 138 -7.70 3.34 -3.30
C ILE A 138 -8.64 4.50 -3.67
N ASN A 139 -9.10 4.55 -4.91
CA ASN A 139 -10.04 5.56 -5.37
C ASN A 139 -11.43 5.50 -4.69
N GLU A 140 -11.80 4.37 -4.10
CA GLU A 140 -13.04 4.27 -3.33
C GLU A 140 -13.02 5.17 -2.08
N LEU A 141 -11.82 5.48 -1.55
CA LEU A 141 -11.67 6.43 -0.44
C LEU A 141 -12.20 7.84 -0.76
N LYS A 142 -12.35 8.20 -2.05
CA LYS A 142 -12.98 9.45 -2.45
C LYS A 142 -14.46 9.53 -2.04
N GLY A 143 -15.08 8.36 -1.80
CA GLY A 143 -16.42 8.24 -1.23
C GLY A 143 -16.49 8.57 0.27
N ILE A 144 -15.38 8.48 0.99
CA ILE A 144 -15.30 8.74 2.44
C ILE A 144 -15.26 10.26 2.70
N PRO A 145 -16.25 10.83 3.40
CA PRO A 145 -16.32 12.29 3.61
C PRO A 145 -15.10 12.88 4.32
N ALA A 146 -14.55 12.19 5.31
CA ALA A 146 -13.37 12.66 6.05
C ALA A 146 -12.12 12.74 5.15
N ILE A 147 -11.95 11.87 4.18
CA ILE A 147 -10.84 11.90 3.20
C ILE A 147 -10.89 13.18 2.34
N ARG A 148 -12.06 13.72 2.07
CA ARG A 148 -12.22 14.97 1.30
C ARG A 148 -11.72 16.21 2.05
N LYS A 149 -11.38 16.08 3.35
CA LYS A 149 -10.85 17.17 4.19
C LYS A 149 -9.32 17.27 4.14
N ILE A 150 -8.65 16.30 3.53
CA ILE A 150 -7.18 16.25 3.40
C ILE A 150 -6.75 16.33 1.94
N ASP A 151 -5.46 16.63 1.71
CA ASP A 151 -4.90 16.61 0.37
C ASP A 151 -4.86 15.18 -0.18
N TRP A 152 -5.50 14.98 -1.34
CA TRP A 152 -5.54 13.67 -2.00
C TRP A 152 -4.14 13.14 -2.37
N ASN A 153 -3.18 14.00 -2.62
CA ASN A 153 -1.81 13.57 -2.96
C ASN A 153 -1.18 12.73 -1.84
N ILE A 154 -1.51 12.99 -0.57
CA ILE A 154 -1.07 12.17 0.57
C ILE A 154 -1.56 10.73 0.41
N ILE A 155 -2.80 10.55 -0.05
CA ILE A 155 -3.39 9.23 -0.25
C ILE A 155 -2.80 8.55 -1.49
N ASP A 156 -2.70 9.28 -2.60
CA ASP A 156 -2.25 8.74 -3.89
C ASP A 156 -0.80 8.27 -3.84
N ASP A 157 0.06 8.99 -3.12
CA ASP A 157 1.50 8.71 -3.03
C ASP A 157 1.87 7.58 -2.05
N HIS A 158 1.07 7.35 -1.00
CA HIS A 158 1.49 6.53 0.13
C HIS A 158 0.53 5.39 0.50
N PHE A 159 -0.64 5.32 -0.12
CA PHE A 159 -1.67 4.35 0.24
C PHE A 159 -2.03 3.40 -0.89
N CYS A 160 -2.44 2.22 -0.51
CA CYS A 160 -3.00 1.22 -1.43
C CYS A 160 -4.20 0.52 -0.81
N ALA A 161 -4.92 -0.23 -1.63
CA ALA A 161 -6.03 -1.07 -1.23
C ALA A 161 -5.76 -2.50 -1.71
N ASN A 162 -5.10 -3.32 -0.88
CA ASN A 162 -4.84 -4.72 -1.17
C ASN A 162 -5.81 -5.59 -0.37
N GLN A 163 -6.65 -6.37 -1.07
CA GLN A 163 -7.66 -7.23 -0.45
C GLN A 163 -7.10 -8.56 0.06
N GLN A 164 -5.98 -9.03 -0.45
CA GLN A 164 -5.42 -10.34 -0.07
C GLN A 164 -4.70 -10.30 1.29
N ASN A 165 -4.34 -9.11 1.74
CA ASN A 165 -3.65 -8.89 3.00
C ASN A 165 -4.51 -8.02 3.93
N ASP A 166 -5.43 -8.63 4.65
CA ASP A 166 -5.99 -8.08 5.89
C ASP A 166 -4.88 -7.89 6.96
N ASN A 167 -3.71 -8.50 6.79
CA ASN A 167 -2.49 -8.17 7.50
C ASN A 167 -1.57 -7.36 6.59
N PHE A 168 -1.45 -6.06 6.84
CA PHE A 168 -0.49 -5.20 6.17
C PHE A 168 0.93 -5.77 6.30
N SER A 169 1.59 -5.94 5.17
CA SER A 169 2.96 -6.43 5.09
C SER A 169 3.75 -5.54 4.15
N PHE A 170 4.53 -4.65 4.74
CA PHE A 170 5.40 -3.70 4.06
C PHE A 170 6.75 -4.34 3.78
N ASN A 171 7.16 -4.42 2.51
CA ASN A 171 8.48 -4.97 2.19
C ASN A 171 9.58 -3.94 2.47
N ILE A 172 10.35 -4.19 3.52
CA ILE A 172 11.42 -3.27 3.94
C ILE A 172 12.61 -3.23 2.96
N ASN A 173 12.78 -4.25 2.11
CA ASN A 173 13.86 -4.30 1.14
C ASN A 173 13.59 -3.49 -0.13
N SER A 174 12.36 -3.02 -0.32
CA SER A 174 11.93 -2.26 -1.50
C SER A 174 11.65 -0.79 -1.20
N ILE A 175 12.00 -0.29 0.00
CA ILE A 175 11.72 1.09 0.40
C ILE A 175 12.71 2.09 -0.21
N GLU A 176 12.23 3.29 -0.50
CA GLU A 176 13.03 4.43 -0.97
C GLU A 176 13.02 5.56 0.06
N LEU A 177 13.90 6.56 -0.09
CA LEU A 177 13.94 7.71 0.83
C LEU A 177 12.59 8.46 0.92
N LYS A 178 11.81 8.48 -0.16
CA LYS A 178 10.45 9.05 -0.14
C LYS A 178 9.51 8.32 0.83
N ASP A 179 9.81 7.06 1.18
CA ASP A 179 8.98 6.21 2.04
C ASP A 179 9.39 6.30 3.52
N ALA A 180 10.30 7.23 3.89
CA ALA A 180 10.80 7.36 5.26
C ALA A 180 9.67 7.61 6.28
N TYR A 181 8.65 8.40 5.93
CA TYR A 181 7.46 8.62 6.77
C TYR A 181 6.70 7.32 7.01
N LEU A 182 6.56 6.52 5.96
CA LEU A 182 5.88 5.23 6.05
C LEU A 182 6.66 4.26 6.95
N LEU A 183 7.97 4.09 6.73
CA LEU A 183 8.81 3.26 7.58
C LEU A 183 8.77 3.70 9.04
N SER A 184 8.94 5.00 9.31
CA SER A 184 8.88 5.56 10.65
C SER A 184 7.52 5.28 11.31
N SER A 185 6.41 5.35 10.56
CA SER A 185 5.06 5.13 11.11
C SER A 185 4.84 3.71 11.65
N LEU A 186 5.54 2.73 11.09
CA LEU A 186 5.43 1.31 11.48
C LEU A 186 6.10 0.99 12.82
N PHE A 187 7.04 1.81 13.25
CA PHE A 187 7.81 1.59 14.48
C PHE A 187 7.62 2.74 15.46
N PRO A 188 7.15 2.50 16.67
CA PRO A 188 6.91 3.56 17.66
C PRO A 188 8.16 4.40 17.96
N ASN A 189 9.32 3.77 18.04
CA ASN A 189 10.59 4.36 18.49
C ASN A 189 11.57 4.69 17.35
N ILE A 190 11.11 4.66 16.10
CA ILE A 190 11.89 5.07 14.92
C ILE A 190 11.32 6.40 14.43
N ASP A 191 12.10 7.47 14.48
CA ASP A 191 11.72 8.75 13.89
C ASP A 191 12.06 8.80 12.38
N ILE A 192 11.80 9.95 11.76
CA ILE A 192 12.05 10.13 10.31
C ILE A 192 13.55 10.04 10.00
N SER A 193 14.40 10.66 10.83
CA SER A 193 15.85 10.64 10.60
C SER A 193 16.44 9.25 10.77
N ASP A 194 15.90 8.47 11.70
CA ASP A 194 16.23 7.05 11.86
C ASP A 194 15.80 6.23 10.65
N ALA A 195 14.59 6.48 10.12
CA ALA A 195 14.09 5.81 8.94
C ALA A 195 14.94 6.13 7.70
N GLU A 196 15.28 7.40 7.47
CA GLU A 196 16.18 7.81 6.39
C GLU A 196 17.57 7.16 6.52
N TYR A 197 18.09 7.07 7.75
CA TYR A 197 19.36 6.39 8.01
C TYR A 197 19.29 4.90 7.67
N ILE A 198 18.21 4.21 8.12
CA ILE A 198 18.01 2.79 7.82
C ILE A 198 17.92 2.56 6.31
N ILE A 199 17.15 3.39 5.59
CA ILE A 199 16.98 3.28 4.13
C ILE A 199 18.33 3.48 3.43
N THR A 200 19.09 4.50 3.82
CA THR A 200 20.37 4.86 3.18
C THR A 200 21.43 3.77 3.35
N TYR A 201 21.42 3.09 4.49
CA TYR A 201 22.45 2.08 4.83
C TYR A 201 21.92 0.65 4.77
N MET A 202 20.76 0.43 4.16
CA MET A 202 20.27 -0.92 3.88
C MET A 202 21.20 -1.62 2.87
N PRO A 203 21.61 -2.88 3.09
CA PRO A 203 22.39 -3.63 2.11
C PRO A 203 21.66 -3.76 0.77
N GLU A 204 22.38 -3.72 -0.34
CA GLU A 204 21.81 -3.89 -1.70
C GLU A 204 21.09 -5.24 -1.85
N GLU A 205 21.61 -6.31 -1.23
CA GLU A 205 20.98 -7.62 -1.19
C GLU A 205 19.76 -7.70 -0.28
N GLY A 206 19.51 -6.65 0.51
CA GLY A 206 18.44 -6.61 1.49
C GLY A 206 18.70 -7.43 2.75
N VAL A 207 17.69 -7.59 3.59
CA VAL A 207 17.71 -8.37 4.84
C VAL A 207 16.59 -9.42 4.82
N GLN A 208 16.77 -10.52 5.56
CA GLN A 208 15.83 -11.65 5.56
C GLN A 208 14.96 -11.72 6.79
N THR A 209 15.40 -11.11 7.89
CA THR A 209 14.75 -11.21 9.19
C THR A 209 14.88 -9.92 10.00
N LEU A 210 13.94 -9.71 10.91
CA LEU A 210 13.99 -8.62 11.87
C LEU A 210 15.26 -8.69 12.76
N THR A 211 15.73 -9.90 13.06
CA THR A 211 16.97 -10.10 13.83
C THR A 211 18.21 -9.59 13.06
N GLU A 212 18.25 -9.82 11.76
CA GLU A 212 19.32 -9.33 10.89
C GLU A 212 19.27 -7.79 10.80
N LEU A 213 18.09 -7.22 10.57
CA LEU A 213 17.86 -5.79 10.59
C LEU A 213 18.34 -5.16 11.91
N SER A 214 17.98 -5.76 13.06
CA SER A 214 18.39 -5.28 14.38
C SER A 214 19.90 -5.39 14.63
N LYS A 215 20.58 -6.35 14.00
CA LYS A 215 22.05 -6.43 14.07
C LYS A 215 22.76 -5.37 13.23
N LEU A 216 22.19 -5.03 12.08
CA LEU A 216 22.72 -3.95 11.23
C LEU A 216 22.54 -2.58 11.87
N PHE A 217 21.44 -2.38 12.58
CA PHE A 217 21.10 -1.10 13.23
C PHE A 217 20.88 -1.26 14.74
N PRO A 218 21.93 -1.62 15.51
CA PRO A 218 21.80 -2.01 16.92
C PRO A 218 21.34 -0.88 17.86
N SER A 219 21.47 0.37 17.42
CA SER A 219 21.01 1.55 18.16
C SER A 219 19.54 1.87 17.91
N ARG A 220 18.85 1.10 17.07
CA ARG A 220 17.44 1.32 16.69
C ARG A 220 16.55 0.24 17.30
N ASP A 221 15.39 0.65 17.77
CA ASP A 221 14.41 -0.24 18.37
C ASP A 221 13.35 -0.65 17.35
N PHE A 222 13.47 -1.88 16.86
CA PHE A 222 12.51 -2.49 15.93
C PHE A 222 11.41 -3.28 16.65
N ASN A 223 11.05 -2.93 17.89
CA ASN A 223 9.86 -3.46 18.54
C ASN A 223 8.61 -3.04 17.79
N SER A 224 8.38 -3.72 16.68
CA SER A 224 7.23 -3.51 15.82
C SER A 224 6.03 -4.30 16.31
N PRO A 225 4.84 -3.81 16.05
CA PRO A 225 3.66 -4.65 16.03
C PRO A 225 3.88 -5.78 15.02
N ASN A 226 3.84 -7.04 15.50
CA ASN A 226 4.01 -8.22 14.64
C ASN A 226 3.12 -8.17 13.39
N GLY A 227 3.66 -8.52 12.24
CA GLY A 227 2.94 -8.66 10.99
C GLY A 227 2.89 -7.43 10.08
N MET A 228 3.52 -6.29 10.46
CA MET A 228 3.53 -5.09 9.62
C MET A 228 4.74 -4.99 8.68
N ILE A 229 5.71 -5.89 8.79
CA ILE A 229 6.92 -5.91 7.97
C ILE A 229 7.07 -7.26 7.30
N SER A 230 7.42 -7.21 6.02
CA SER A 230 7.85 -8.32 5.20
C SER A 230 9.28 -8.10 4.74
N PHE A 231 9.95 -9.17 4.39
CA PHE A 231 11.27 -9.17 3.78
C PHE A 231 11.21 -9.66 2.33
N SER A 232 10.00 -9.83 1.81
CA SER A 232 9.74 -10.26 0.44
C SER A 232 8.51 -9.55 -0.13
N SER A 233 8.51 -9.35 -1.43
CA SER A 233 7.37 -8.80 -2.16
C SER A 233 6.30 -9.88 -2.37
N SER A 234 5.06 -9.54 -2.11
CA SER A 234 3.89 -10.41 -2.34
C SER A 234 2.92 -9.84 -3.37
N SER A 235 3.11 -8.58 -3.74
CA SER A 235 2.29 -7.90 -4.75
C SER A 235 3.16 -7.00 -5.62
N PHE A 236 2.83 -6.95 -6.90
CA PHE A 236 3.61 -6.23 -7.91
C PHE A 236 2.68 -5.36 -8.74
N LEU A 237 3.16 -4.20 -9.14
CA LEU A 237 2.51 -3.34 -10.11
C LEU A 237 3.21 -3.46 -11.45
N LEU A 238 2.49 -3.88 -12.47
CA LEU A 238 2.91 -3.83 -13.85
C LEU A 238 2.34 -2.56 -14.48
N SER A 239 3.18 -1.61 -14.77
CA SER A 239 2.84 -0.45 -15.59
C SER A 239 3.28 -0.70 -17.03
N SER A 240 2.41 -0.42 -18.00
CA SER A 240 2.70 -0.60 -19.42
C SER A 240 2.25 0.61 -20.21
N LYS A 241 3.15 1.17 -21.01
CA LYS A 241 2.90 2.29 -21.91
C LYS A 241 3.08 1.84 -23.35
N ILE A 242 2.02 1.97 -24.13
CA ILE A 242 2.03 1.76 -25.58
C ILE A 242 2.10 3.11 -26.26
N THR A 243 3.09 3.27 -27.11
CA THR A 243 3.17 4.38 -28.07
C THR A 243 3.04 3.79 -29.46
N PHE A 244 2.03 4.21 -30.22
CA PHE A 244 1.77 3.74 -31.58
C PHE A 244 1.38 4.95 -32.42
N GLU A 245 2.24 5.34 -33.36
CA GLU A 245 2.10 6.59 -34.14
C GLU A 245 1.89 7.79 -33.20
N ASN A 246 0.71 8.45 -33.27
CA ASN A 246 0.32 9.58 -32.44
C ASN A 246 -0.51 9.17 -31.21
N TYR A 247 -0.74 7.88 -30.98
CA TYR A 247 -1.54 7.38 -29.86
C TYR A 247 -0.65 6.92 -28.72
N ILE A 248 -1.05 7.27 -27.50
CA ILE A 248 -0.44 6.79 -26.26
C ILE A 248 -1.55 6.15 -25.42
N SER A 249 -1.29 4.96 -24.93
CA SER A 249 -2.18 4.28 -23.98
C SER A 249 -1.35 3.73 -22.84
N GLU A 250 -1.86 3.86 -21.62
CA GLU A 250 -1.24 3.32 -20.40
C GLU A 250 -2.16 2.31 -19.74
N SER A 251 -1.59 1.29 -19.16
CA SER A 251 -2.29 0.25 -18.40
C SER A 251 -1.52 -0.03 -17.13
N PHE A 252 -2.27 -0.24 -16.05
CA PHE A 252 -1.74 -0.63 -14.75
C PHE A 252 -2.44 -1.92 -14.32
N SER A 253 -1.66 -2.93 -13.95
CA SER A 253 -2.17 -4.22 -13.52
C SER A 253 -1.50 -4.63 -12.22
N ASN A 254 -2.29 -4.90 -11.18
CA ASN A 254 -1.79 -5.50 -9.95
C ASN A 254 -1.64 -7.01 -10.15
N ILE A 255 -0.49 -7.55 -9.74
CA ILE A 255 -0.12 -8.96 -9.80
C ILE A 255 0.10 -9.45 -8.37
N TYR A 256 -0.54 -10.55 -8.01
CA TYR A 256 -0.52 -11.15 -6.68
C TYR A 256 -0.02 -12.60 -6.71
#